data_210577a89ffa9e615204e7c646ec12a0
#
_entry.id   210577a89ffa9e615204e7c646ec12a0
#
_cell.length_a   1.000
_cell.length_b   1.000
_cell.length_c   1.000
_cell.angle_alpha   90.00
_cell.angle_beta   90.00
_cell.angle_gamma   90.00
#
_symmetry.space_group_name_H-M   'P 1'
#
loop_
_entity.id
_entity.type
_entity.pdbx_description
1 polymer ?
#
loop_
_entity_poly.entity_id
_entity_poly.type
_entity_poly.pdbx_seq_one_letter_code
_entity_poly.pdbx_strand_id
1 'polypeptide(L)'
;MEIQATGNTGLLAAFEMSYTATRKKEERLYPDDIVAKLPFIGPTHIHFSEWLVRNRSAQRLLSYLRTKQKPLRILDVGCGNGWLTAMLAAIDDSSVTGIDINTAELQQARRVFGDRPNLRFLTGQPGDAPILESYDVIVFAASIQYFPSLTGTLNRILSILNKTGEVHILDTHFYSGHEQQAAQQRSNAYYRSIGQQAMVDFYFHHAKNELAGFNYTYLFNPYKLGNRLIRKKDPFPWIRITA
;
A
#
# COMPACT_ATOMS: atom_id res chain seq x y z
N MET A 1 30.83 -9.37 -2.87
CA MET A 1 29.69 -8.51 -2.56
C MET A 1 28.66 -8.42 -3.72
N GLU A 2 28.89 -9.11 -4.83
CA GLU A 2 28.01 -9.13 -6.02
C GLU A 2 26.92 -10.22 -6.03
N ILE A 3 27.04 -11.26 -5.21
CA ILE A 3 26.12 -12.42 -5.23
C ILE A 3 24.75 -12.12 -4.58
N GLN A 4 24.65 -11.12 -3.71
CA GLN A 4 23.36 -10.75 -3.08
C GLN A 4 22.46 -9.87 -3.99
N ALA A 5 23.03 -9.11 -4.93
CA ALA A 5 22.27 -8.24 -5.82
C ALA A 5 21.53 -9.04 -6.91
N THR A 6 22.13 -10.10 -7.44
CA THR A 6 21.52 -10.92 -8.50
C THR A 6 20.36 -11.79 -8.01
N GLY A 7 20.42 -12.29 -6.77
CA GLY A 7 19.33 -13.06 -6.17
C GLY A 7 18.06 -12.23 -5.91
N ASN A 8 18.21 -10.96 -5.55
CA ASN A 8 17.09 -10.07 -5.28
C ASN A 8 16.37 -9.65 -6.58
N THR A 9 17.10 -9.43 -7.66
CA THR A 9 16.53 -9.05 -8.97
C THR A 9 15.63 -10.14 -9.55
N GLY A 10 16.05 -11.41 -9.44
CA GLY A 10 15.22 -12.54 -9.90
C GLY A 10 13.93 -12.72 -9.10
N LEU A 11 13.98 -12.51 -7.78
CA LEU A 11 12.81 -12.61 -6.91
C LEU A 11 11.81 -11.49 -7.19
N LEU A 12 12.28 -10.27 -7.41
CA LEU A 12 11.42 -9.12 -7.76
C LEU A 12 10.75 -9.32 -9.11
N ALA A 13 11.46 -9.81 -10.11
CA ALA A 13 10.89 -10.15 -11.42
C ALA A 13 9.82 -11.25 -11.31
N ALA A 14 10.05 -12.29 -10.51
CA ALA A 14 9.08 -13.35 -10.26
C ALA A 14 7.83 -12.82 -9.54
N PHE A 15 7.99 -11.92 -8.58
CA PHE A 15 6.86 -11.23 -7.94
C PHE A 15 6.07 -10.40 -8.95
N GLU A 16 6.73 -9.52 -9.73
CA GLU A 16 6.07 -8.65 -10.71
C GLU A 16 5.25 -9.48 -11.73
N MET A 17 5.81 -10.57 -12.23
CA MET A 17 5.11 -11.49 -13.14
C MET A 17 3.88 -12.12 -12.47
N SER A 18 4.03 -12.66 -11.26
CA SER A 18 2.96 -13.34 -10.53
C SER A 18 1.84 -12.36 -10.13
N TYR A 19 2.23 -11.17 -9.68
CA TYR A 19 1.30 -10.09 -9.34
C TYR A 19 0.49 -9.63 -10.56
N THR A 20 1.17 -9.33 -11.66
CA THR A 20 0.50 -8.87 -12.89
C THR A 20 -0.44 -9.93 -13.46
N ALA A 21 -0.01 -11.21 -13.46
CA ALA A 21 -0.87 -12.32 -13.90
C ALA A 21 -2.12 -12.47 -13.00
N THR A 22 -1.94 -12.30 -11.68
CA THR A 22 -3.04 -12.32 -10.71
C THR A 22 -4.00 -11.16 -10.96
N ARG A 23 -3.50 -9.92 -11.11
CA ARG A 23 -4.32 -8.74 -11.40
C ARG A 23 -5.11 -8.88 -12.70
N LYS A 24 -4.48 -9.45 -13.73
CA LYS A 24 -5.17 -9.76 -15.00
C LYS A 24 -6.31 -10.75 -14.79
N LYS A 25 -6.09 -11.83 -14.02
CA LYS A 25 -7.09 -12.85 -13.73
C LYS A 25 -8.27 -12.31 -12.90
N GLU A 26 -7.98 -11.37 -12.02
CA GLU A 26 -8.96 -10.66 -11.20
C GLU A 26 -9.66 -9.51 -11.93
N GLU A 27 -9.36 -9.24 -13.21
CA GLU A 27 -9.86 -8.10 -13.98
C GLU A 27 -9.53 -6.74 -13.34
N ARG A 28 -8.33 -6.62 -12.74
CA ARG A 28 -7.85 -5.42 -12.03
C ARG A 28 -6.81 -4.61 -12.80
N LEU A 29 -6.52 -4.97 -14.04
CA LEU A 29 -5.74 -4.15 -14.94
C LEU A 29 -6.69 -3.19 -15.66
N TYR A 30 -6.90 -2.03 -15.06
CA TYR A 30 -7.82 -1.03 -15.57
C TYR A 30 -7.21 -0.21 -16.71
N PRO A 31 -8.01 0.22 -17.71
CA PRO A 31 -7.55 1.20 -18.71
C PRO A 31 -7.35 2.59 -18.09
N ASP A 32 -6.59 3.44 -18.77
CA ASP A 32 -6.16 4.75 -18.26
C ASP A 32 -7.34 5.66 -17.87
N ASP A 33 -8.45 5.61 -18.61
CA ASP A 33 -9.65 6.40 -18.33
C ASP A 33 -10.39 5.96 -17.06
N ILE A 34 -10.26 4.70 -16.67
CA ILE A 34 -10.76 4.19 -15.39
C ILE A 34 -9.80 4.55 -14.27
N VAL A 35 -8.47 4.37 -14.48
CA VAL A 35 -7.46 4.76 -13.48
C VAL A 35 -7.56 6.23 -13.12
N ALA A 36 -7.78 7.11 -14.10
CA ALA A 36 -7.97 8.55 -13.88
C ALA A 36 -9.16 8.91 -12.97
N LYS A 37 -10.15 8.02 -12.87
CA LYS A 37 -11.37 8.20 -12.05
C LYS A 37 -11.28 7.56 -10.68
N LEU A 38 -10.29 6.69 -10.43
CA LEU A 38 -10.15 6.02 -9.14
C LEU A 38 -9.96 7.04 -8.00
N PRO A 39 -10.60 6.79 -6.86
CA PRO A 39 -11.45 5.66 -6.46
C PRO A 39 -12.94 5.86 -6.78
N PHE A 40 -13.34 6.83 -7.61
CA PHE A 40 -14.71 7.25 -7.90
C PHE A 40 -15.29 6.52 -9.13
N ILE A 41 -15.34 5.19 -9.08
CA ILE A 41 -15.95 4.38 -10.14
C ILE A 41 -17.44 4.16 -9.90
N GLY A 42 -18.19 3.92 -10.98
CA GLY A 42 -19.64 3.73 -10.93
C GLY A 42 -20.09 2.39 -10.30
N PRO A 43 -21.35 2.31 -9.85
CA PRO A 43 -21.89 1.14 -9.14
C PRO A 43 -22.00 -0.12 -10.02
N THR A 44 -21.91 0.01 -11.33
CA THR A 44 -21.93 -1.12 -12.28
C THR A 44 -20.58 -1.81 -12.43
N HIS A 45 -19.51 -1.22 -11.88
CA HIS A 45 -18.18 -1.80 -11.97
C HIS A 45 -18.05 -2.99 -11.01
N ILE A 46 -17.47 -4.10 -11.49
CA ILE A 46 -17.35 -5.36 -10.71
C ILE A 46 -16.63 -5.19 -9.37
N HIS A 47 -15.69 -4.25 -9.26
CA HIS A 47 -14.95 -3.94 -8.02
C HIS A 47 -15.48 -2.71 -7.26
N PHE A 48 -16.71 -2.26 -7.56
CA PHE A 48 -17.28 -1.07 -6.93
C PHE A 48 -17.23 -1.10 -5.39
N SER A 49 -17.64 -2.23 -4.79
CA SER A 49 -17.67 -2.39 -3.33
C SER A 49 -16.28 -2.23 -2.69
N GLU A 50 -15.25 -2.74 -3.34
CA GLU A 50 -13.87 -2.59 -2.87
C GLU A 50 -13.41 -1.13 -2.98
N TRP A 51 -13.66 -0.47 -4.11
CA TRP A 51 -13.31 0.93 -4.30
C TRP A 51 -14.04 1.87 -3.34
N LEU A 52 -15.25 1.53 -2.91
CA LEU A 52 -15.91 2.25 -1.82
C LEU A 52 -15.15 2.15 -0.48
N VAL A 53 -14.58 0.98 -0.17
CA VAL A 53 -13.74 0.80 1.03
C VAL A 53 -12.46 1.63 0.90
N ARG A 54 -11.74 1.50 -0.23
CA ARG A 54 -10.50 2.23 -0.50
C ARG A 54 -10.71 3.75 -0.50
N ASN A 55 -11.82 4.22 -1.07
CA ASN A 55 -12.18 5.64 -1.02
C ASN A 55 -12.35 6.14 0.41
N ARG A 56 -13.07 5.39 1.26
CA ARG A 56 -13.28 5.81 2.66
C ARG A 56 -11.98 5.87 3.44
N SER A 57 -11.08 4.88 3.29
CA SER A 57 -9.76 4.92 3.95
C SER A 57 -8.88 6.05 3.43
N ALA A 58 -8.85 6.28 2.12
CA ALA A 58 -8.13 7.40 1.52
C ALA A 58 -8.66 8.76 2.02
N GLN A 59 -9.97 8.98 2.02
CA GLN A 59 -10.57 10.23 2.50
C GLN A 59 -10.26 10.51 3.99
N ARG A 60 -10.23 9.47 4.83
CA ARG A 60 -9.80 9.62 6.23
C ARG A 60 -8.33 10.05 6.32
N LEU A 61 -7.45 9.42 5.55
CA LEU A 61 -6.04 9.78 5.49
C LEU A 61 -5.85 11.23 5.02
N LEU A 62 -6.47 11.61 3.91
CA LEU A 62 -6.37 12.97 3.37
C LEU A 62 -6.90 14.01 4.37
N SER A 63 -8.06 13.74 4.99
CA SER A 63 -8.62 14.64 6.00
C SER A 63 -7.67 14.82 7.18
N TYR A 64 -7.07 13.73 7.66
CA TYR A 64 -6.08 13.79 8.74
C TYR A 64 -4.82 14.56 8.33
N LEU A 65 -4.25 14.30 7.14
CA LEU A 65 -3.03 14.97 6.71
C LEU A 65 -3.23 16.48 6.50
N ARG A 66 -4.41 16.90 6.02
CA ARG A 66 -4.77 18.32 5.92
C ARG A 66 -4.79 19.05 7.27
N THR A 67 -5.06 18.36 8.38
CA THR A 67 -5.01 18.98 9.72
C THR A 67 -3.60 19.39 10.15
N LYS A 68 -2.56 18.90 9.46
CA LYS A 68 -1.17 19.24 9.81
C LYS A 68 -0.78 20.65 9.41
N GLN A 69 -1.48 21.28 8.47
CA GLN A 69 -1.32 22.67 8.04
C GLN A 69 0.14 23.10 7.80
N LYS A 70 0.93 22.21 7.19
CA LYS A 70 2.34 22.43 6.83
C LYS A 70 2.67 21.71 5.53
N PRO A 71 3.70 22.13 4.80
CA PRO A 71 4.23 21.37 3.67
C PRO A 71 4.58 19.94 4.08
N LEU A 72 4.20 18.97 3.25
CA LEU A 72 4.43 17.53 3.50
C LEU A 72 5.21 16.91 2.35
N ARG A 73 6.28 16.20 2.69
CA ARG A 73 6.95 15.26 1.79
C ARG A 73 6.39 13.87 2.06
N ILE A 74 5.68 13.32 1.08
CA ILE A 74 4.93 12.07 1.22
C ILE A 74 5.52 10.99 0.33
N LEU A 75 5.74 9.79 0.88
CA LEU A 75 6.10 8.58 0.15
C LEU A 75 4.92 7.60 0.16
N ASP A 76 4.45 7.19 -1.01
CA ASP A 76 3.43 6.15 -1.19
C ASP A 76 4.12 4.87 -1.64
N VAL A 77 4.16 3.85 -0.76
CA VAL A 77 4.94 2.62 -0.95
C VAL A 77 4.05 1.49 -1.49
N GLY A 78 4.42 0.95 -2.66
CA GLY A 78 3.58 0.04 -3.42
C GLY A 78 2.40 0.78 -4.03
N CYS A 79 2.70 1.90 -4.71
CA CYS A 79 1.70 2.84 -5.22
C CYS A 79 0.89 2.30 -6.41
N GLY A 80 1.34 1.22 -7.05
CA GLY A 80 0.71 0.63 -8.22
C GLY A 80 0.46 1.64 -9.34
N ASN A 81 -0.79 1.72 -9.81
CA ASN A 81 -1.20 2.66 -10.85
C ASN A 81 -1.33 4.13 -10.40
N GLY A 82 -0.92 4.47 -9.16
CA GLY A 82 -0.75 5.83 -8.68
C GLY A 82 -2.03 6.58 -8.26
N TRP A 83 -3.18 5.93 -8.18
CA TRP A 83 -4.44 6.59 -7.85
C TRP A 83 -4.40 7.32 -6.49
N LEU A 84 -3.86 6.66 -5.43
CA LEU A 84 -3.74 7.28 -4.11
C LEU A 84 -2.65 8.35 -4.09
N THR A 85 -1.51 8.09 -4.75
CA THR A 85 -0.43 9.06 -4.91
C THR A 85 -0.94 10.37 -5.51
N ALA A 86 -1.80 10.27 -6.53
CA ALA A 86 -2.44 11.42 -7.16
C ALA A 86 -3.42 12.15 -6.24
N MET A 87 -4.15 11.43 -5.36
CA MET A 87 -5.00 12.05 -4.35
C MET A 87 -4.18 12.76 -3.26
N LEU A 88 -3.07 12.17 -2.82
CA LEU A 88 -2.16 12.78 -1.85
C LEU A 88 -1.52 14.06 -2.40
N ALA A 89 -1.21 14.10 -3.70
CA ALA A 89 -0.68 15.30 -4.38
C ALA A 89 -1.68 16.47 -4.46
N ALA A 90 -2.96 16.23 -4.15
CA ALA A 90 -3.98 17.28 -4.02
C ALA A 90 -4.05 17.90 -2.60
N ILE A 91 -3.14 17.55 -1.71
CA ILE A 91 -2.95 18.25 -0.43
C ILE A 91 -2.07 19.47 -0.70
N ASP A 92 -2.50 20.63 -0.23
CA ASP A 92 -1.79 21.89 -0.43
C ASP A 92 -0.33 21.78 0.08
N ASP A 93 0.59 22.36 -0.66
CA ASP A 93 2.04 22.38 -0.36
C ASP A 93 2.66 20.97 -0.18
N SER A 94 2.01 19.92 -0.65
CA SER A 94 2.58 18.57 -0.62
C SER A 94 3.51 18.32 -1.81
N SER A 95 4.53 17.47 -1.57
CA SER A 95 5.36 16.86 -2.61
C SER A 95 5.29 15.35 -2.42
N VAL A 96 4.84 14.61 -3.44
CA VAL A 96 4.52 13.20 -3.31
C VAL A 96 5.37 12.35 -4.23
N THR A 97 5.96 11.30 -3.69
CA THR A 97 6.68 10.28 -4.44
C THR A 97 5.93 8.96 -4.31
N GLY A 98 5.50 8.37 -5.42
CA GLY A 98 5.01 7.00 -5.46
C GLY A 98 6.14 6.05 -5.84
N ILE A 99 6.31 4.96 -5.11
CA ILE A 99 7.27 3.90 -5.46
C ILE A 99 6.56 2.57 -5.64
N ASP A 100 6.98 1.83 -6.66
CA ASP A 100 6.57 0.46 -6.88
C ASP A 100 7.66 -0.31 -7.62
N ILE A 101 7.62 -1.63 -7.59
CA ILE A 101 8.48 -2.46 -8.43
C ILE A 101 7.78 -2.87 -9.72
N ASN A 102 6.43 -2.76 -9.79
CA ASN A 102 5.66 -3.09 -10.99
C ASN A 102 5.82 -1.97 -12.04
N THR A 103 6.64 -2.27 -13.02
CA THR A 103 6.99 -1.31 -14.08
C THR A 103 5.80 -0.93 -14.96
N ALA A 104 4.90 -1.86 -15.22
CA ALA A 104 3.72 -1.61 -16.06
C ALA A 104 2.71 -0.67 -15.36
N GLU A 105 2.44 -0.88 -14.07
CA GLU A 105 1.58 0.01 -13.29
C GLU A 105 2.20 1.41 -13.14
N LEU A 106 3.52 1.50 -12.90
CA LEU A 106 4.22 2.80 -12.85
C LEU A 106 4.21 3.56 -14.17
N GLN A 107 4.35 2.86 -15.31
CA GLN A 107 4.21 3.48 -16.63
C GLN A 107 2.78 4.03 -16.80
N GLN A 108 1.77 3.30 -16.37
CA GLN A 108 0.39 3.78 -16.37
C GLN A 108 0.21 4.99 -15.44
N ALA A 109 0.74 4.94 -14.23
CA ALA A 109 0.68 6.06 -13.28
C ALA A 109 1.29 7.34 -13.88
N ARG A 110 2.44 7.22 -14.56
CA ARG A 110 3.09 8.35 -15.26
C ARG A 110 2.26 8.89 -16.41
N ARG A 111 1.62 8.04 -17.22
CA ARG A 111 0.75 8.48 -18.30
C ARG A 111 -0.49 9.21 -17.80
N VAL A 112 -1.09 8.71 -16.73
CA VAL A 112 -2.37 9.24 -16.22
C VAL A 112 -2.19 10.47 -15.33
N PHE A 113 -1.11 10.52 -14.54
CA PHE A 113 -0.94 11.55 -13.49
C PHE A 113 0.35 12.35 -13.56
N GLY A 114 1.24 12.04 -14.52
CA GLY A 114 2.61 12.59 -14.57
C GLY A 114 2.72 14.08 -14.85
N ASP A 115 1.66 14.75 -15.29
CA ASP A 115 1.66 16.20 -15.59
C ASP A 115 1.63 17.07 -14.32
N ARG A 116 1.50 16.47 -13.12
CA ARG A 116 1.45 17.22 -11.86
C ARG A 116 2.87 17.52 -11.37
N PRO A 117 3.23 18.80 -11.15
CA PRO A 117 4.61 19.21 -10.85
C PRO A 117 5.11 18.74 -9.47
N ASN A 118 4.19 18.46 -8.54
CA ASN A 118 4.47 18.01 -7.18
C ASN A 118 4.40 16.48 -7.01
N LEU A 119 4.33 15.73 -8.12
CA LEU A 119 4.15 14.28 -8.12
C LEU A 119 5.23 13.60 -8.97
N ARG A 120 5.85 12.56 -8.43
CA ARG A 120 6.79 11.73 -9.19
C ARG A 120 6.60 10.24 -8.88
N PHE A 121 6.92 9.40 -9.86
CA PHE A 121 6.87 7.94 -9.74
C PHE A 121 8.24 7.34 -10.00
N LEU A 122 8.73 6.51 -9.05
CA LEU A 122 10.04 5.87 -9.12
C LEU A 122 9.89 4.35 -9.03
N THR A 123 10.71 3.64 -9.79
CA THR A 123 10.82 2.18 -9.66
C THR A 123 11.78 1.86 -8.53
N GLY A 124 11.38 0.99 -7.60
CA GLY A 124 12.26 0.55 -6.50
C GLY A 124 11.50 0.20 -5.23
N GLN A 125 12.28 -0.14 -4.22
CA GLN A 125 11.83 -0.46 -2.87
C GLN A 125 12.28 0.62 -1.87
N PRO A 126 11.63 0.68 -0.68
CA PRO A 126 12.09 1.58 0.39
C PRO A 126 13.56 1.35 0.72
N GLY A 127 14.33 2.45 0.71
CA GLY A 127 15.76 2.43 1.00
C GLY A 127 16.66 2.18 -0.21
N ASP A 128 16.11 2.02 -1.42
CA ASP A 128 16.89 2.03 -2.65
C ASP A 128 17.26 3.47 -3.01
N ALA A 129 18.44 3.69 -3.62
CA ALA A 129 18.74 4.96 -4.28
C ALA A 129 17.86 5.07 -5.54
N PRO A 130 17.18 6.17 -5.81
CA PRO A 130 17.25 7.52 -5.24
C PRO A 130 16.20 7.82 -4.14
N ILE A 131 15.69 6.83 -3.41
CA ILE A 131 14.59 6.95 -2.43
C ILE A 131 15.17 7.21 -1.01
N LEU A 132 16.36 7.80 -0.93
CA LEU A 132 17.07 8.10 0.33
C LEU A 132 16.70 9.47 0.94
N GLU A 133 15.72 10.15 0.37
CA GLU A 133 15.25 11.42 0.92
C GLU A 133 14.43 11.18 2.20
N SER A 134 14.43 12.16 3.11
CA SER A 134 13.61 12.10 4.31
C SER A 134 12.16 12.52 4.01
N TYR A 135 11.20 11.80 4.56
CA TYR A 135 9.76 12.03 4.37
C TYR A 135 9.07 12.39 5.69
N ASP A 136 8.05 13.24 5.60
CA ASP A 136 7.19 13.57 6.74
C ASP A 136 6.09 12.53 6.93
N VAL A 137 5.66 11.91 5.83
CA VAL A 137 4.61 10.89 5.82
C VAL A 137 5.01 9.76 4.87
N ILE A 138 4.89 8.52 5.35
CA ILE A 138 5.07 7.33 4.52
C ILE A 138 3.79 6.49 4.60
N VAL A 139 3.26 6.08 3.46
CA VAL A 139 1.97 5.39 3.36
C VAL A 139 2.14 4.01 2.76
N PHE A 140 1.52 3.02 3.38
CA PHE A 140 1.28 1.69 2.82
C PHE A 140 -0.24 1.50 2.72
N ALA A 141 -0.80 1.55 1.52
CA ALA A 141 -2.22 1.34 1.27
C ALA A 141 -2.44 0.04 0.49
N ALA A 142 -2.86 -1.02 1.18
CA ALA A 142 -3.00 -2.37 0.62
C ALA A 142 -1.70 -2.88 -0.06
N SER A 143 -0.54 -2.54 0.50
CA SER A 143 0.76 -2.90 -0.06
C SER A 143 1.70 -3.63 0.91
N ILE A 144 1.59 -3.38 2.24
CA ILE A 144 2.51 -3.95 3.23
C ILE A 144 2.51 -5.49 3.25
N GLN A 145 1.41 -6.14 2.87
CA GLN A 145 1.29 -7.60 2.77
C GLN A 145 2.18 -8.23 1.67
N TYR A 146 2.82 -7.44 0.82
CA TYR A 146 3.77 -7.93 -0.19
C TYR A 146 5.23 -7.86 0.28
N PHE A 147 5.46 -7.42 1.50
CA PHE A 147 6.78 -7.34 2.12
C PHE A 147 6.98 -8.53 3.08
N PRO A 148 8.01 -9.37 2.89
CA PRO A 148 8.15 -10.63 3.64
C PRO A 148 8.46 -10.43 5.12
N SER A 149 9.09 -9.33 5.50
CA SER A 149 9.43 -8.99 6.88
C SER A 149 8.85 -7.65 7.26
N LEU A 150 7.80 -7.63 8.08
CA LEU A 150 7.22 -6.39 8.59
C LEU A 150 8.27 -5.57 9.36
N THR A 151 8.95 -6.19 10.32
CA THR A 151 9.98 -5.53 11.13
C THR A 151 11.13 -4.98 10.28
N GLY A 152 11.65 -5.77 9.34
CA GLY A 152 12.72 -5.32 8.44
C GLY A 152 12.29 -4.15 7.55
N THR A 153 11.05 -4.20 7.03
CA THR A 153 10.48 -3.13 6.22
C THR A 153 10.28 -1.86 7.04
N LEU A 154 9.68 -1.96 8.23
CA LEU A 154 9.43 -0.80 9.08
C LEU A 154 10.74 -0.15 9.57
N ASN A 155 11.76 -0.93 9.94
CA ASN A 155 13.07 -0.38 10.33
C ASN A 155 13.71 0.41 9.18
N ARG A 156 13.63 -0.10 7.95
CA ARG A 156 14.12 0.61 6.76
C ARG A 156 13.31 1.88 6.48
N ILE A 157 12.01 1.84 6.63
CA ILE A 157 11.13 3.00 6.46
C ILE A 157 11.40 4.07 7.52
N LEU A 158 11.60 3.69 8.77
CA LEU A 158 11.90 4.63 9.86
C LEU A 158 13.26 5.33 9.66
N SER A 159 14.22 4.71 8.97
CA SER A 159 15.51 5.35 8.68
C SER A 159 15.43 6.50 7.67
N ILE A 160 14.36 6.57 6.88
CA ILE A 160 14.08 7.65 5.92
C ILE A 160 12.91 8.54 6.36
N LEU A 161 12.41 8.35 7.58
CA LEU A 161 11.35 9.16 8.16
C LEU A 161 11.95 10.35 8.91
N ASN A 162 11.38 11.54 8.77
CA ASN A 162 11.71 12.69 9.59
C ASN A 162 11.39 12.43 11.06
N LYS A 163 12.12 13.08 12.00
CA LYS A 163 11.95 12.90 13.46
C LYS A 163 10.51 13.06 13.96
N THR A 164 9.72 13.91 13.33
CA THR A 164 8.30 14.12 13.64
C THR A 164 7.38 13.52 12.58
N GLY A 165 7.92 12.62 11.75
CA GLY A 165 7.20 11.98 10.67
C GLY A 165 6.32 10.84 11.16
N GLU A 166 5.46 10.37 10.27
CA GLU A 166 4.49 9.32 10.54
C GLU A 166 4.44 8.31 9.40
N VAL A 167 4.36 7.03 9.75
CA VAL A 167 4.04 5.95 8.81
C VAL A 167 2.58 5.57 8.99
N HIS A 168 1.83 5.49 7.89
CA HIS A 168 0.43 5.08 7.88
C HIS A 168 0.27 3.76 7.13
N ILE A 169 -0.39 2.79 7.76
CA ILE A 169 -0.74 1.51 7.15
C ILE A 169 -2.26 1.43 7.07
N LEU A 170 -2.79 1.27 5.84
CA LEU A 170 -4.21 1.19 5.52
C LEU A 170 -4.51 -0.05 4.68
N ASP A 171 -5.78 -0.43 4.65
CA ASP A 171 -6.33 -1.46 3.77
C ASP A 171 -5.62 -2.83 3.86
N THR A 172 -5.09 -3.15 5.04
CA THR A 172 -4.41 -4.42 5.33
C THR A 172 -4.82 -4.93 6.70
N HIS A 173 -5.03 -6.24 6.80
CA HIS A 173 -5.30 -6.92 8.07
C HIS A 173 -4.01 -7.27 8.81
N PHE A 174 -4.06 -7.17 10.13
CA PHE A 174 -3.09 -7.76 11.05
C PHE A 174 -3.79 -8.84 11.87
N TYR A 175 -3.17 -9.98 12.04
CA TYR A 175 -3.80 -11.19 12.58
C TYR A 175 -3.32 -11.51 13.99
N SER A 176 -4.15 -12.16 14.79
CA SER A 176 -3.70 -12.91 15.97
C SER A 176 -3.15 -14.28 15.52
N GLY A 177 -2.37 -14.96 16.37
CA GLY A 177 -1.60 -16.13 15.96
C GLY A 177 -2.38 -17.21 15.18
N HIS A 178 -3.51 -17.71 15.72
CA HIS A 178 -4.32 -18.72 15.03
C HIS A 178 -5.16 -18.15 13.85
N GLU A 179 -5.52 -16.86 13.88
CA GLU A 179 -6.18 -16.19 12.75
C GLU A 179 -5.25 -16.06 11.56
N GLN A 180 -3.94 -15.88 11.79
CA GLN A 180 -2.91 -15.78 10.76
C GLN A 180 -2.85 -17.03 9.90
N GLN A 181 -2.78 -18.21 10.53
CA GLN A 181 -2.75 -19.50 9.81
C GLN A 181 -4.02 -19.71 8.98
N ALA A 182 -5.19 -19.42 9.57
CA ALA A 182 -6.47 -19.54 8.85
C ALA A 182 -6.56 -18.55 7.67
N ALA A 183 -6.01 -17.34 7.80
CA ALA A 183 -5.95 -16.35 6.73
C ALA A 183 -5.02 -16.83 5.60
N GLN A 184 -3.86 -17.37 5.93
CA GLN A 184 -2.93 -17.94 4.96
C GLN A 184 -3.55 -19.09 4.19
N GLN A 185 -4.25 -20.01 4.86
CA GLN A 185 -4.95 -21.11 4.20
C GLN A 185 -6.01 -20.60 3.21
N ARG A 186 -6.80 -19.58 3.59
CA ARG A 186 -7.80 -18.97 2.70
C ARG A 186 -7.16 -18.33 1.46
N SER A 187 -6.08 -17.57 1.64
CA SER A 187 -5.35 -16.94 0.52
C SER A 187 -4.73 -17.99 -0.40
N ASN A 188 -4.14 -19.05 0.16
CA ASN A 188 -3.59 -20.15 -0.62
C ASN A 188 -4.67 -20.86 -1.44
N ALA A 189 -5.84 -21.15 -0.83
CA ALA A 189 -6.96 -21.74 -1.52
C ALA A 189 -7.48 -20.83 -2.64
N TYR A 190 -7.57 -19.52 -2.38
CA TYR A 190 -7.99 -18.53 -3.36
C TYR A 190 -7.04 -18.47 -4.56
N TYR A 191 -5.73 -18.29 -4.34
CA TYR A 191 -4.77 -18.22 -5.45
C TYR A 191 -4.71 -19.49 -6.27
N ARG A 192 -4.86 -20.67 -5.63
CA ARG A 192 -5.00 -21.95 -6.34
C ARG A 192 -6.27 -22.00 -7.19
N SER A 193 -7.40 -21.54 -6.66
CA SER A 193 -8.68 -21.58 -7.37
C SER A 193 -8.72 -20.75 -8.65
N ILE A 194 -7.92 -19.68 -8.70
CA ILE A 194 -7.80 -18.81 -9.89
C ILE A 194 -6.56 -19.15 -10.75
N GLY A 195 -5.83 -20.24 -10.44
CA GLY A 195 -4.67 -20.70 -11.19
C GLY A 195 -3.42 -19.82 -11.01
N GLN A 196 -3.30 -19.11 -9.87
CA GLN A 196 -2.19 -18.19 -9.57
C GLN A 196 -1.37 -18.64 -8.35
N GLN A 197 -0.99 -19.90 -8.30
CA GLN A 197 -0.30 -20.51 -7.17
C GLN A 197 1.00 -19.82 -6.78
N ALA A 198 1.76 -19.30 -7.76
CA ALA A 198 3.02 -18.59 -7.49
C ALA A 198 2.83 -17.36 -6.60
N MET A 199 1.62 -16.77 -6.56
CA MET A 199 1.34 -15.61 -5.70
C MET A 199 1.32 -15.94 -4.20
N VAL A 200 1.17 -17.22 -3.84
CA VAL A 200 1.20 -17.70 -2.45
C VAL A 200 2.52 -17.33 -1.76
N ASP A 201 3.64 -17.38 -2.48
CA ASP A 201 4.98 -17.11 -1.95
C ASP A 201 5.25 -15.61 -1.77
N PHE A 202 4.36 -14.75 -2.27
CA PHE A 202 4.51 -13.29 -2.27
C PHE A 202 3.42 -12.56 -1.50
N TYR A 203 2.51 -13.27 -0.83
CA TYR A 203 1.44 -12.66 -0.04
C TYR A 203 1.56 -13.05 1.43
N PHE A 204 1.98 -12.11 2.25
CA PHE A 204 2.33 -12.33 3.65
C PHE A 204 1.20 -11.86 4.58
N HIS A 205 0.96 -12.63 5.63
CA HIS A 205 -0.06 -12.36 6.64
C HIS A 205 0.66 -11.94 7.93
N HIS A 206 0.79 -10.64 8.16
CA HIS A 206 1.49 -10.12 9.33
C HIS A 206 0.70 -10.27 10.60
N ALA A 207 1.38 -10.66 11.67
CA ALA A 207 0.77 -10.79 12.98
C ALA A 207 0.80 -9.47 13.75
N LYS A 208 -0.21 -9.24 14.61
CA LYS A 208 -0.31 -8.03 15.44
C LYS A 208 0.88 -7.84 16.38
N ASN A 209 1.45 -8.93 16.88
CA ASN A 209 2.61 -8.88 17.79
C ASN A 209 3.89 -8.40 17.10
N GLU A 210 3.99 -8.47 15.77
CA GLU A 210 5.11 -7.90 15.02
C GLU A 210 5.18 -6.36 15.13
N LEU A 211 4.06 -5.71 15.49
CA LEU A 211 4.01 -4.27 15.74
C LEU A 211 4.51 -3.88 17.13
N ALA A 212 4.66 -4.84 18.09
CA ALA A 212 4.97 -4.55 19.49
C ALA A 212 6.34 -3.84 19.68
N GLY A 213 7.25 -3.96 18.73
CA GLY A 213 8.55 -3.27 18.73
C GLY A 213 8.51 -1.81 18.26
N PHE A 214 7.34 -1.29 17.86
CA PHE A 214 7.17 0.03 17.28
C PHE A 214 6.20 0.89 18.09
N ASN A 215 6.41 2.21 18.07
CA ASN A 215 5.47 3.16 18.67
C ASN A 215 4.27 3.35 17.75
N TYR A 216 3.24 2.53 17.90
CA TYR A 216 2.07 2.54 17.02
C TYR A 216 0.76 2.86 17.72
N THR A 217 -0.17 3.41 16.97
CA THR A 217 -1.53 3.76 17.41
C THR A 217 -2.54 3.39 16.32
N TYR A 218 -3.66 2.80 16.71
CA TYR A 218 -4.81 2.66 15.82
C TYR A 218 -5.57 3.99 15.73
N LEU A 219 -5.51 4.66 14.61
CA LEU A 219 -6.36 5.83 14.31
C LEU A 219 -7.79 5.39 13.96
N PHE A 220 -7.93 4.21 13.37
CA PHE A 220 -9.21 3.52 13.21
C PHE A 220 -9.03 2.02 13.49
N ASN A 221 -9.90 1.47 14.32
CA ASN A 221 -9.91 0.04 14.63
C ASN A 221 -11.32 -0.52 14.45
N PRO A 222 -11.57 -1.31 13.38
CA PRO A 222 -12.90 -1.88 13.09
C PRO A 222 -13.37 -2.88 14.15
N TYR A 223 -12.47 -3.38 15.00
CA TYR A 223 -12.78 -4.38 16.03
C TYR A 223 -13.20 -3.77 17.37
N LYS A 224 -13.08 -2.43 17.57
CA LYS A 224 -13.63 -1.76 18.75
C LYS A 224 -15.15 -1.85 18.76
N LEU A 225 -15.75 -2.01 19.97
CA LEU A 225 -17.19 -2.16 20.14
C LEU A 225 -18.01 -1.09 19.42
N GLY A 226 -17.62 0.19 19.55
CA GLY A 226 -18.29 1.30 18.89
C GLY A 226 -18.23 1.28 17.34
N ASN A 227 -17.29 0.52 16.76
CA ASN A 227 -17.09 0.43 15.31
C ASN A 227 -17.72 -0.84 14.70
N ARG A 228 -18.33 -1.70 15.52
CA ARG A 228 -18.91 -2.98 15.03
C ARG A 228 -19.94 -2.81 13.93
N LEU A 229 -20.77 -1.76 13.99
CA LEU A 229 -21.81 -1.47 13.01
C LEU A 229 -21.24 -1.04 11.64
N ILE A 230 -20.08 -0.38 11.64
CA ILE A 230 -19.43 0.09 10.42
C ILE A 230 -18.38 -0.89 9.88
N ARG A 231 -18.01 -1.94 10.63
CA ARG A 231 -17.01 -2.93 10.25
C ARG A 231 -17.27 -3.59 8.88
N LYS A 232 -18.52 -3.84 8.54
CA LYS A 232 -18.87 -4.40 7.22
C LYS A 232 -18.51 -3.45 6.06
N LYS A 233 -18.54 -2.13 6.31
CA LYS A 233 -18.23 -1.09 5.32
C LYS A 233 -16.75 -0.74 5.32
N ASP A 234 -16.07 -0.82 6.48
CA ASP A 234 -14.69 -0.45 6.70
C ASP A 234 -13.96 -1.55 7.49
N PRO A 235 -13.56 -2.65 6.83
CA PRO A 235 -13.06 -3.84 7.51
C PRO A 235 -11.62 -3.72 8.00
N PHE A 236 -10.84 -2.78 7.48
CA PHE A 236 -9.41 -2.67 7.72
C PHE A 236 -9.08 -1.68 8.84
N PRO A 237 -8.09 -1.98 9.69
CA PRO A 237 -7.55 -1.00 10.60
C PRO A 237 -6.78 0.11 9.84
N TRP A 238 -6.67 1.26 10.47
CA TRP A 238 -5.72 2.29 10.11
C TRP A 238 -4.73 2.47 11.25
N ILE A 239 -3.47 2.16 10.98
CA ILE A 239 -2.38 2.18 11.94
C ILE A 239 -1.46 3.34 11.59
N ARG A 240 -1.06 4.11 12.62
CA ARG A 240 0.00 5.11 12.55
C ARG A 240 1.17 4.63 13.40
N ILE A 241 2.39 4.76 12.87
CA ILE A 241 3.65 4.51 13.56
C ILE A 241 4.44 5.81 13.57
N THR A 242 5.11 6.12 14.68
CA THR A 242 6.01 7.28 14.82
C THR A 242 7.42 6.82 15.20
N ALA A 243 8.41 7.66 14.90
CA ALA A 243 9.79 7.43 15.30
C ALA A 243 9.96 7.40 16.82
#